data_5d165d6ce96081a2404edecd73c3c7d8
#
_entry.id   5d165d6ce96081a2404edecd73c3c7d8
#
_cell.length_a   1.000
_cell.length_b   1.000
_cell.length_c   1.000
_cell.angle_alpha   90.00
_cell.angle_beta   90.00
_cell.angle_gamma   90.00
#
_symmetry.space_group_name_H-M   'P 1'
#
loop_
_entity.id
_entity.type
_entity.pdbx_description
1 polymer ?
#
loop_
_entity_poly.entity_id
_entity_poly.type
_entity_poly.pdbx_seq_one_letter_code
_entity_poly.pdbx_strand_id
1 'polypeptide(L)'
;MTNELQNQYDDAVFAYTTGDYDGAAAGFAAVLAADPGHFEAQLSLGMAYYRMEDFARAIAEGKKAKTMNPHEQRVHTNLSLAYMRSGDKETAEHHGLQAKLAGWRGNMDSPDAVDENALKMSEPKPDNIKMPPKFPDQPWKKKKD
;
A
#
# COMPACT_ATOMS: atom_id res chain seq x y z
N MET A 1 -19.71 25.40 -5.14
CA MET A 1 -19.64 24.11 -5.80
C MET A 1 -18.65 23.16 -5.16
N THR A 2 -17.44 23.63 -4.87
CA THR A 2 -16.44 22.80 -4.19
C THR A 2 -16.87 22.38 -2.79
N ASN A 3 -17.66 23.22 -2.08
CA ASN A 3 -18.11 22.90 -0.72
C ASN A 3 -19.17 21.80 -0.71
N GLU A 4 -20.05 21.76 -1.71
CA GLU A 4 -21.08 20.73 -1.80
C GLU A 4 -20.46 19.36 -2.10
N LEU A 5 -19.51 19.31 -3.01
CA LEU A 5 -18.79 18.07 -3.34
C LEU A 5 -17.98 17.58 -2.13
N GLN A 6 -17.31 18.50 -1.43
CA GLN A 6 -16.58 18.17 -0.23
C GLN A 6 -17.50 17.65 0.87
N ASN A 7 -18.67 18.24 1.03
CA ASN A 7 -19.67 17.78 2.00
C ASN A 7 -20.17 16.38 1.66
N GLN A 8 -20.42 16.10 0.38
CA GLN A 8 -20.82 14.77 -0.06
C GLN A 8 -19.72 13.73 0.24
N TYR A 9 -18.48 14.10 0.00
CA TYR A 9 -17.35 13.24 0.32
C TYR A 9 -17.25 12.99 1.83
N ASP A 10 -17.35 14.05 2.63
CA ASP A 10 -17.27 13.95 4.09
C ASP A 10 -18.41 13.10 4.66
N ASP A 11 -19.62 13.23 4.12
CA ASP A 11 -20.77 12.42 4.51
C ASP A 11 -20.53 10.94 4.18
N ALA A 12 -19.93 10.66 3.04
CA ALA A 12 -19.59 9.29 2.66
C ALA A 12 -18.50 8.71 3.57
N VAL A 13 -17.50 9.51 3.94
CA VAL A 13 -16.46 9.10 4.90
C VAL A 13 -17.09 8.81 6.26
N PHE A 14 -18.00 9.66 6.70
CA PHE A 14 -18.70 9.43 7.97
C PHE A 14 -19.51 8.13 7.94
N ALA A 15 -20.23 7.88 6.84
CA ALA A 15 -20.95 6.62 6.66
C ALA A 15 -20.02 5.42 6.75
N TYR A 16 -18.85 5.52 6.12
CA TYR A 16 -17.84 4.47 6.17
C TYR A 16 -17.37 4.21 7.60
N THR A 17 -17.07 5.27 8.35
CA THR A 17 -16.56 5.14 9.73
C THR A 17 -17.62 4.60 10.69
N THR A 18 -18.89 4.81 10.41
CA THR A 18 -19.98 4.29 11.24
C THR A 18 -20.44 2.89 10.85
N GLY A 19 -19.84 2.32 9.79
CA GLY A 19 -20.15 0.96 9.34
C GLY A 19 -21.24 0.88 8.29
N ASP A 20 -21.75 1.99 7.82
CA ASP A 20 -22.71 2.04 6.73
C ASP A 20 -21.96 2.02 5.40
N TYR A 21 -21.47 0.84 5.03
CA TYR A 21 -20.63 0.69 3.84
C TYR A 21 -21.45 0.86 2.55
N ASP A 22 -22.71 0.46 2.54
CA ASP A 22 -23.60 0.67 1.39
C ASP A 22 -23.81 2.17 1.15
N GLY A 23 -24.10 2.92 2.19
CA GLY A 23 -24.25 4.38 2.12
C GLY A 23 -22.95 5.07 1.72
N ALA A 24 -21.83 4.60 2.26
CA ALA A 24 -20.50 5.10 1.91
C ALA A 24 -20.21 4.88 0.42
N ALA A 25 -20.44 3.67 -0.09
CA ALA A 25 -20.22 3.36 -1.49
C ALA A 25 -21.08 4.22 -2.41
N ALA A 26 -22.36 4.40 -2.07
CA ALA A 26 -23.27 5.27 -2.83
C ALA A 26 -22.77 6.72 -2.83
N GLY A 27 -22.31 7.21 -1.67
CA GLY A 27 -21.78 8.57 -1.54
C GLY A 27 -20.51 8.79 -2.33
N PHE A 28 -19.56 7.86 -2.27
CA PHE A 28 -18.33 7.96 -3.05
C PHE A 28 -18.60 7.86 -4.54
N ALA A 29 -19.55 7.01 -4.96
CA ALA A 29 -19.95 6.92 -6.36
C ALA A 29 -20.57 8.23 -6.85
N ALA A 30 -21.36 8.88 -6.02
CA ALA A 30 -21.95 10.19 -6.34
C ALA A 30 -20.85 11.26 -6.51
N VAL A 31 -19.85 11.26 -5.64
CA VAL A 31 -18.69 12.17 -5.76
C VAL A 31 -17.96 11.93 -7.08
N LEU A 32 -17.74 10.67 -7.44
CA LEU A 32 -17.06 10.32 -8.69
C LEU A 32 -17.89 10.65 -9.92
N ALA A 33 -19.22 10.63 -9.84
CA ALA A 33 -20.08 11.05 -10.93
C ALA A 33 -19.92 12.55 -11.21
N ALA A 34 -19.74 13.34 -10.14
CA ALA A 34 -19.51 14.78 -10.27
C ALA A 34 -18.07 15.12 -10.62
N ASP A 35 -17.11 14.36 -10.08
CA ASP A 35 -15.67 14.55 -10.31
C ASP A 35 -15.00 13.20 -10.53
N PRO A 36 -14.92 12.71 -11.77
CA PRO A 36 -14.32 11.41 -12.07
C PRO A 36 -12.83 11.33 -11.71
N GLY A 37 -12.15 12.47 -11.56
CA GLY A 37 -10.74 12.52 -11.19
C GLY A 37 -10.49 12.56 -9.69
N HIS A 38 -11.50 12.40 -8.87
CA HIS A 38 -11.37 12.45 -7.41
C HIS A 38 -10.76 11.15 -6.90
N PHE A 39 -9.44 11.16 -6.75
CA PHE A 39 -8.68 9.95 -6.40
C PHE A 39 -9.08 9.38 -5.04
N GLU A 40 -9.23 10.23 -4.00
CA GLU A 40 -9.58 9.77 -2.66
C GLU A 40 -10.97 9.08 -2.65
N ALA A 41 -11.93 9.59 -3.41
CA ALA A 41 -13.24 8.95 -3.54
C ALA A 41 -13.12 7.60 -4.25
N GLN A 42 -12.30 7.50 -5.29
CA GLN A 42 -12.07 6.25 -6.01
C GLN A 42 -11.45 5.20 -5.10
N LEU A 43 -10.44 5.59 -4.34
CA LEU A 43 -9.76 4.71 -3.40
C LEU A 43 -10.71 4.24 -2.31
N SER A 44 -11.48 5.16 -1.75
CA SER A 44 -12.44 4.88 -0.68
C SER A 44 -13.61 4.00 -1.14
N LEU A 45 -14.05 4.18 -2.38
CA LEU A 45 -15.09 3.34 -2.96
C LEU A 45 -14.63 1.87 -3.01
N GLY A 46 -13.40 1.64 -3.43
CA GLY A 46 -12.83 0.29 -3.42
C GLY A 46 -12.80 -0.31 -2.03
N MET A 47 -12.43 0.49 -1.03
CA MET A 47 -12.41 0.03 0.36
C MET A 47 -13.81 -0.24 0.90
N ALA A 48 -14.80 0.54 0.51
CA ALA A 48 -16.19 0.29 0.91
C ALA A 48 -16.67 -1.06 0.37
N TYR A 49 -16.39 -1.35 -0.88
CA TYR A 49 -16.72 -2.68 -1.45
C TYR A 49 -15.97 -3.80 -0.75
N TYR A 50 -14.71 -3.58 -0.39
CA TYR A 50 -13.93 -4.55 0.36
C TYR A 50 -14.60 -4.88 1.70
N ARG A 51 -15.08 -3.86 2.42
CA ARG A 51 -15.78 -4.03 3.69
C ARG A 51 -17.12 -4.75 3.53
N MET A 52 -17.76 -4.57 2.38
CA MET A 52 -19.00 -5.29 2.03
C MET A 52 -18.73 -6.73 1.59
N GLU A 53 -17.48 -7.13 1.55
CA GLU A 53 -17.03 -8.44 1.05
C GLU A 53 -17.32 -8.65 -0.44
N ASP A 54 -17.52 -7.56 -1.16
CA ASP A 54 -17.66 -7.59 -2.62
C ASP A 54 -16.28 -7.39 -3.24
N PHE A 55 -15.49 -8.45 -3.21
CA PHE A 55 -14.08 -8.39 -3.62
C PHE A 55 -13.93 -8.14 -5.12
N ALA A 56 -14.87 -8.62 -5.93
CA ALA A 56 -14.84 -8.37 -7.37
C ALA A 56 -14.93 -6.89 -7.69
N ARG A 57 -15.87 -6.17 -7.06
CA ARG A 57 -15.99 -4.73 -7.23
C ARG A 57 -14.83 -3.98 -6.58
N ALA A 58 -14.38 -4.44 -5.42
CA ALA A 58 -13.20 -3.85 -4.75
C ALA A 58 -11.98 -3.88 -5.67
N ILE A 59 -11.75 -4.99 -6.35
CA ILE A 59 -10.66 -5.13 -7.31
C ILE A 59 -10.87 -4.21 -8.51
N ALA A 60 -12.08 -4.17 -9.06
CA ALA A 60 -12.39 -3.32 -10.21
C ALA A 60 -12.13 -1.84 -9.90
N GLU A 61 -12.62 -1.37 -8.75
CA GLU A 61 -12.41 0.02 -8.33
C GLU A 61 -10.95 0.29 -7.96
N GLY A 62 -10.27 -0.69 -7.38
CA GLY A 62 -8.85 -0.61 -7.09
C GLY A 62 -7.99 -0.47 -8.34
N LYS A 63 -8.35 -1.16 -9.42
CA LYS A 63 -7.66 -1.04 -10.71
C LYS A 63 -7.85 0.35 -11.31
N LYS A 64 -9.03 0.94 -11.16
CA LYS A 64 -9.28 2.32 -11.59
C LYS A 64 -8.40 3.30 -10.81
N ALA A 65 -8.31 3.13 -9.49
CA ALA A 65 -7.44 3.94 -8.65
C ALA A 65 -5.97 3.79 -9.06
N LYS A 66 -5.54 2.59 -9.41
CA LYS A 66 -4.19 2.33 -9.91
C LYS A 66 -3.91 3.10 -11.19
N THR A 67 -4.89 3.16 -12.10
CA THR A 67 -4.75 3.93 -13.34
C THR A 67 -4.58 5.42 -13.05
N MET A 68 -5.26 5.94 -12.02
CA MET A 68 -5.18 7.34 -11.63
C MET A 68 -3.85 7.68 -10.98
N ASN A 69 -3.33 6.80 -10.13
CA ASN A 69 -2.08 7.02 -9.42
C ASN A 69 -1.35 5.68 -9.19
N PRO A 70 -0.55 5.23 -10.17
CA PRO A 70 0.07 3.89 -10.12
C PRO A 70 1.10 3.71 -9.00
N HIS A 71 1.62 4.80 -8.45
CA HIS A 71 2.69 4.73 -7.45
C HIS A 71 2.19 4.98 -6.02
N GLU A 72 0.88 5.13 -5.84
CA GLU A 72 0.31 5.32 -4.51
C GLU A 72 0.31 4.00 -3.76
N GLN A 73 0.97 3.98 -2.61
CA GLN A 73 1.09 2.78 -1.77
C GLN A 73 -0.26 2.19 -1.39
N ARG A 74 -1.22 3.05 -1.04
CA ARG A 74 -2.55 2.61 -0.60
C ARG A 74 -3.30 1.84 -1.67
N VAL A 75 -3.12 2.21 -2.95
CA VAL A 75 -3.75 1.50 -4.07
C VAL A 75 -3.31 0.04 -4.08
N HIS A 76 -2.01 -0.18 -3.99
CA HIS A 76 -1.45 -1.54 -4.05
C HIS A 76 -1.78 -2.34 -2.79
N THR A 77 -1.80 -1.69 -1.62
CA THR A 77 -2.21 -2.33 -0.37
C THR A 77 -3.67 -2.80 -0.47
N ASN A 78 -4.54 -1.93 -0.94
CA ASN A 78 -5.97 -2.27 -1.07
C ASN A 78 -6.20 -3.39 -2.08
N LEU A 79 -5.51 -3.35 -3.22
CA LEU A 79 -5.58 -4.43 -4.21
C LEU A 79 -5.04 -5.74 -3.65
N SER A 80 -3.94 -5.69 -2.93
CA SER A 80 -3.37 -6.89 -2.30
C SER A 80 -4.37 -7.54 -1.35
N LEU A 81 -5.01 -6.73 -0.49
CA LEU A 81 -6.01 -7.22 0.45
C LEU A 81 -7.21 -7.85 -0.28
N ALA A 82 -7.71 -7.17 -1.32
CA ALA A 82 -8.86 -7.65 -2.07
C ALA A 82 -8.56 -8.97 -2.80
N TYR A 83 -7.39 -9.07 -3.43
CA TYR A 83 -6.97 -10.30 -4.09
C TYR A 83 -6.76 -11.44 -3.09
N MET A 84 -6.16 -11.14 -1.93
CA MET A 84 -5.96 -12.15 -0.88
C MET A 84 -7.30 -12.74 -0.44
N ARG A 85 -8.29 -11.88 -0.20
CA ARG A 85 -9.62 -12.33 0.23
C ARG A 85 -10.38 -13.04 -0.88
N SER A 86 -10.11 -12.70 -2.14
CA SER A 86 -10.73 -13.39 -3.27
C SER A 86 -10.08 -14.75 -3.57
N GLY A 87 -8.95 -15.07 -2.95
CA GLY A 87 -8.25 -16.33 -3.14
C GLY A 87 -7.09 -16.28 -4.12
N ASP A 88 -6.85 -15.16 -4.78
CA ASP A 88 -5.74 -14.99 -5.73
C ASP A 88 -4.50 -14.50 -4.98
N LYS A 89 -3.82 -15.42 -4.34
CA LYS A 89 -2.64 -15.12 -3.51
C LYS A 89 -1.46 -14.59 -4.32
N GLU A 90 -1.28 -15.12 -5.52
CA GLU A 90 -0.14 -14.73 -6.37
C GLU A 90 -0.23 -13.25 -6.77
N THR A 91 -1.40 -12.82 -7.24
CA THR A 91 -1.64 -11.43 -7.58
C THR A 91 -1.58 -10.53 -6.34
N ALA A 92 -2.08 -11.03 -5.20
CA ALA A 92 -2.01 -10.32 -3.94
C ALA A 92 -0.57 -10.04 -3.52
N GLU A 93 0.30 -11.04 -3.64
CA GLU A 93 1.73 -10.89 -3.31
C GLU A 93 2.41 -9.90 -4.24
N HIS A 94 2.08 -9.92 -5.53
CA HIS A 94 2.60 -8.96 -6.49
C HIS A 94 2.25 -7.52 -6.08
N HIS A 95 0.99 -7.26 -5.74
CA HIS A 95 0.58 -5.93 -5.29
C HIS A 95 1.18 -5.57 -3.93
N GLY A 96 1.32 -6.55 -3.04
CA GLY A 96 2.01 -6.35 -1.76
C GLY A 96 3.44 -5.86 -1.94
N LEU A 97 4.16 -6.46 -2.90
CA LEU A 97 5.50 -6.02 -3.24
C LEU A 97 5.50 -4.62 -3.84
N GLN A 98 4.54 -4.32 -4.73
CA GLN A 98 4.40 -2.99 -5.30
C GLN A 98 4.12 -1.94 -4.22
N ALA A 99 3.33 -2.28 -3.20
CA ALA A 99 3.06 -1.39 -2.08
C ALA A 99 4.34 -1.06 -1.30
N LYS A 100 5.18 -2.07 -1.06
CA LYS A 100 6.46 -1.85 -0.38
C LYS A 100 7.39 -0.96 -1.19
N LEU A 101 7.47 -1.20 -2.50
CA LEU A 101 8.31 -0.39 -3.38
C LEU A 101 7.82 1.05 -3.46
N ALA A 102 6.51 1.26 -3.50
CA ALA A 102 5.92 2.59 -3.49
C ALA A 102 6.19 3.32 -2.18
N GLY A 103 6.12 2.61 -1.06
CA GLY A 103 6.46 3.16 0.24
C GLY A 103 7.91 3.58 0.34
N TRP A 104 8.81 2.76 -0.18
CA TRP A 104 10.24 3.12 -0.23
C TRP A 104 10.48 4.32 -1.12
N ARG A 105 9.87 4.36 -2.30
CA ARG A 105 10.00 5.49 -3.22
C ARG A 105 9.52 6.79 -2.57
N GLY A 106 8.37 6.76 -1.92
CA GLY A 106 7.85 7.91 -1.19
C GLY A 106 8.80 8.39 -0.10
N ASN A 107 9.41 7.46 0.64
CA ASN A 107 10.38 7.80 1.67
C ASN A 107 11.66 8.39 1.08
N MET A 108 12.09 7.92 -0.07
CA MET A 108 13.30 8.44 -0.72
C MET A 108 13.08 9.82 -1.32
N ASP A 109 11.86 10.10 -1.76
CA ASP A 109 11.51 11.41 -2.34
C ASP A 109 11.26 12.47 -1.28
N SER A 110 11.10 12.08 -0.01
CA SER A 110 10.93 13.01 1.11
C SER A 110 12.28 13.62 1.49
N PRO A 111 12.38 14.95 1.60
CA PRO A 111 13.63 15.57 2.04
C PRO A 111 14.10 15.11 3.42
N ASP A 112 13.17 14.68 4.27
CA ASP A 112 13.48 14.20 5.61
C ASP A 112 13.87 12.72 5.63
N ALA A 113 13.69 12.03 4.53
CA ALA A 113 13.90 10.58 4.47
C ALA A 113 15.36 10.20 4.24
N VAL A 114 16.16 11.14 3.75
CA VAL A 114 17.60 10.93 3.56
C VAL A 114 18.34 11.59 4.69
N ASP A 115 18.25 11.00 5.86
CA ASP A 115 19.16 11.34 6.92
C ASP A 115 20.50 10.68 6.58
N GLU A 116 21.49 11.49 6.22
CA GLU A 116 22.82 10.99 5.94
C GLU A 116 23.37 10.17 7.10
N ASN A 117 22.96 10.52 8.32
CA ASN A 117 23.38 9.77 9.51
C ASN A 117 22.73 8.38 9.56
N ALA A 118 21.48 8.27 9.12
CA ALA A 118 20.81 6.98 9.05
C ALA A 118 21.47 6.08 8.01
N LEU A 119 21.87 6.64 6.87
CA LEU A 119 22.62 5.91 5.86
C LEU A 119 23.99 5.48 6.36
N LYS A 120 24.66 6.36 7.08
CA LYS A 120 25.97 6.04 7.69
C LYS A 120 25.83 4.98 8.77
N MET A 121 24.72 4.94 9.48
CA MET A 121 24.45 3.92 10.48
C MET A 121 24.09 2.57 9.88
N SER A 122 23.52 2.58 8.68
CA SER A 122 23.18 1.34 7.96
C SER A 122 24.35 0.79 7.17
N GLU A 123 25.36 1.60 6.90
CA GLU A 123 26.60 1.08 6.31
C GLU A 123 27.40 0.38 7.38
N PRO A 124 27.74 -0.91 7.16
CA PRO A 124 28.60 -1.60 8.10
C PRO A 124 29.95 -0.87 8.13
N LYS A 125 30.28 -0.33 9.28
CA LYS A 125 31.60 0.25 9.47
C LYS A 125 32.63 -0.84 9.30
N PRO A 126 33.63 -0.66 8.43
CA PRO A 126 34.66 -1.69 8.24
C PRO A 126 35.31 -2.14 9.53
N ASP A 127 35.39 -1.24 10.52
CA ASP A 127 36.00 -1.53 11.79
C ASP A 127 35.15 -2.40 12.71
N ASN A 128 33.83 -2.50 12.42
CA ASN A 128 32.90 -3.29 13.22
C ASN A 128 32.70 -4.69 12.66
N ILE A 129 33.08 -4.90 11.42
CA ILE A 129 33.05 -6.23 10.83
C ILE A 129 34.42 -6.84 11.01
N LYS A 130 34.72 -7.24 12.24
CA LYS A 130 35.86 -8.14 12.42
C LYS A 130 35.38 -9.51 12.05
N MET A 131 35.65 -9.90 10.84
CA MET A 131 35.54 -11.31 10.51
C MET A 131 36.52 -12.06 11.42
N PRO A 132 36.07 -13.14 12.04
CA PRO A 132 36.99 -13.95 12.81
C PRO A 132 38.16 -14.36 11.91
N PRO A 133 39.41 -14.30 12.40
CA PRO A 133 40.58 -14.60 11.59
C PRO A 133 40.59 -16.03 11.03
N LYS A 134 39.76 -16.88 11.61
CA LYS A 134 39.47 -18.20 11.05
C LYS A 134 37.97 -18.41 11.11
N PHE A 135 37.40 -18.83 9.99
CA PHE A 135 36.03 -19.35 10.05
C PHE A 135 36.03 -20.47 11.08
N PRO A 136 34.99 -20.50 11.95
CA PRO A 136 34.86 -21.67 12.83
C PRO A 136 34.87 -22.92 11.96
N ASP A 137 35.54 -23.97 12.46
CA ASP A 137 35.67 -25.21 11.72
C ASP A 137 34.30 -25.63 11.20
N GLN A 138 34.16 -25.60 9.90
CA GLN A 138 32.94 -26.03 9.26
C GLN A 138 32.85 -27.53 9.42
N PRO A 139 31.81 -28.04 10.11
CA PRO A 139 31.73 -29.47 10.38
C PRO A 139 31.71 -30.34 9.14
N TRP A 140 31.34 -29.73 8.02
CA TRP A 140 31.28 -30.42 6.72
C TRP A 140 32.66 -30.46 6.03
N LYS A 141 33.58 -29.64 6.44
CA LYS A 141 34.96 -29.76 6.00
C LYS A 141 35.71 -30.60 7.00
N LYS A 142 35.83 -31.85 6.68
CA LYS A 142 36.68 -32.70 7.50
C LYS A 142 38.10 -32.16 7.47
N LYS A 143 38.67 -31.96 8.66
CA LYS A 143 40.06 -31.61 8.74
C LYS A 143 40.87 -32.69 8.09
N LYS A 144 41.67 -32.32 7.13
CA LYS A 144 42.71 -33.19 6.65
C LYS A 144 43.81 -33.21 7.71
N ASP A 145 43.97 -34.33 8.35
CA ASP A 145 45.08 -34.52 9.29
C ASP A 145 46.41 -34.51 8.58
#